data_5c3c9f28fe90be96cd7d4aef2f7a8dc3
#
_entry.id   5c3c9f28fe90be96cd7d4aef2f7a8dc3
#
_cell.length_a   1.000
_cell.length_b   1.000
_cell.length_c   1.000
_cell.angle_alpha   90.00
_cell.angle_beta   90.00
_cell.angle_gamma   90.00
#
_symmetry.space_group_name_H-M   'P 1'
#
loop_
_entity.id
_entity.type
_entity.pdbx_description
1 polymer ?
#
loop_
_entity_poly.entity_id
_entity_poly.type
_entity_poly.pdbx_seq_one_letter_code
_entity_poly.pdbx_strand_id
1 'polypeptide(L)'
;MASRISYLVVLAVWIAALWWGLDFAGRQKAPPVAVPTTQVAWPQFFAANILPGLPVADEFDTPLRPPDGDGAVISFPFQEAGHLGEDWTTAKGDAALGEPVYSVADGWVSVAQDFENAWGKVIFICHRLPDSRWPPFVEVMYAELNTIEVKPGDFVKRGQRIGTVGNAGGTYAVASGGGGAHLHWEVRQTVGLGVGPWWEANASGWLGPSEFITAHRGDRAAQPLLPKVLNDADRAGWGTDY
;
A
#
# COMPACT_ATOMS: atom_id res chain seq x y z
N MET A 1 6.69 68.42 -13.79
CA MET A 1 6.42 67.05 -14.29
C MET A 1 6.91 66.07 -13.22
N ALA A 2 6.07 65.74 -12.27
CA ALA A 2 6.40 64.82 -11.20
C ALA A 2 5.68 63.47 -11.47
N SER A 3 6.46 62.40 -11.38
CA SER A 3 6.22 61.10 -11.97
C SER A 3 4.97 60.38 -11.43
N ARG A 4 4.06 60.04 -12.33
CA ARG A 4 2.94 59.11 -12.05
C ARG A 4 3.36 57.65 -11.99
N ILE A 5 4.66 57.34 -11.95
CA ILE A 5 5.19 55.95 -11.97
C ILE A 5 5.24 55.33 -10.59
N SER A 6 5.25 56.11 -9.51
CA SER A 6 5.45 55.60 -8.14
C SER A 6 4.22 54.88 -7.55
N TYR A 7 2.99 55.16 -8.01
CA TYR A 7 1.78 54.59 -7.41
C TYR A 7 1.43 53.19 -7.93
N LEU A 8 1.77 52.91 -9.19
CA LEU A 8 1.49 51.60 -9.79
C LEU A 8 2.42 50.49 -9.26
N VAL A 9 3.67 50.83 -8.96
CA VAL A 9 4.63 49.85 -8.40
C VAL A 9 4.30 49.50 -6.96
N VAL A 10 3.84 50.48 -6.14
CA VAL A 10 3.43 50.25 -4.77
C VAL A 10 2.17 49.41 -4.70
N LEU A 11 1.19 49.61 -5.60
CA LEU A 11 -0.04 48.83 -5.66
C LEU A 11 0.24 47.37 -6.07
N ALA A 12 1.15 47.13 -7.00
CA ALA A 12 1.52 45.80 -7.45
C ALA A 12 2.22 44.98 -6.35
N VAL A 13 3.05 45.61 -5.51
CA VAL A 13 3.73 44.96 -4.39
C VAL A 13 2.73 44.59 -3.28
N TRP A 14 1.72 45.44 -3.02
CA TRP A 14 0.68 45.15 -2.03
C TRP A 14 -0.29 44.06 -2.49
N ILE A 15 -0.62 44.00 -3.77
CA ILE A 15 -1.46 42.91 -4.32
C ILE A 15 -0.69 41.60 -4.29
N ALA A 16 0.59 41.57 -4.62
CA ALA A 16 1.42 40.39 -4.52
C ALA A 16 1.57 39.90 -3.06
N ALA A 17 1.72 40.85 -2.11
CA ALA A 17 1.82 40.52 -0.69
C ALA A 17 0.48 39.97 -0.12
N LEU A 18 -0.67 40.49 -0.58
CA LEU A 18 -1.99 40.01 -0.24
C LEU A 18 -2.25 38.60 -0.81
N TRP A 19 -1.83 38.36 -2.06
CA TRP A 19 -1.93 37.00 -2.65
C TRP A 19 -1.02 35.99 -1.95
N TRP A 20 0.20 36.39 -1.58
CA TRP A 20 1.13 35.55 -0.83
C TRP A 20 0.64 35.29 0.61
N GLY A 21 0.06 36.31 1.25
CA GLY A 21 -0.51 36.19 2.59
C GLY A 21 -1.75 35.29 2.63
N LEU A 22 -2.59 35.33 1.60
CA LEU A 22 -3.78 34.48 1.48
C LEU A 22 -3.43 33.01 1.16
N ASP A 23 -2.35 32.77 0.40
CA ASP A 23 -1.89 31.41 0.09
C ASP A 23 -1.17 30.77 1.30
N PHE A 24 -0.58 31.59 2.16
CA PHE A 24 0.08 31.14 3.41
C PHE A 24 -0.91 30.85 4.55
N ALA A 25 -2.03 31.56 4.60
CA ALA A 25 -3.08 31.35 5.59
C ALA A 25 -3.94 30.10 5.32
N GLY A 26 -3.99 29.63 4.05
CA GLY A 26 -4.77 28.44 3.65
C GLY A 26 -4.07 27.09 3.90
N ARG A 27 -2.77 27.11 4.21
CA ARG A 27 -1.99 25.89 4.45
C ARG A 27 -1.57 25.70 5.91
N GLN A 28 -2.46 25.97 6.82
CA GLN A 28 -2.25 25.42 8.17
C GLN A 28 -2.41 23.89 8.06
N LYS A 29 -1.28 23.17 8.09
CA LYS A 29 -1.30 21.72 8.30
C LYS A 29 -2.20 21.48 9.51
N ALA A 30 -3.27 20.70 9.32
CA ALA A 30 -4.03 20.23 10.45
C ALA A 30 -3.06 19.69 11.51
N PRO A 31 -3.25 20.00 12.80
CA PRO A 31 -2.39 19.48 13.84
C PRO A 31 -2.31 17.96 13.71
N PRO A 32 -1.14 17.37 13.97
CA PRO A 32 -0.99 15.92 13.89
C PRO A 32 -2.04 15.28 14.81
N VAL A 33 -2.88 14.42 14.25
CA VAL A 33 -3.87 13.67 15.01
C VAL A 33 -3.10 12.70 15.90
N ALA A 34 -3.31 12.76 17.21
CA ALA A 34 -2.66 11.84 18.16
C ALA A 34 -3.12 10.41 17.87
N VAL A 35 -2.17 9.58 17.44
CA VAL A 35 -2.43 8.17 17.08
C VAL A 35 -2.50 7.33 18.37
N PRO A 36 -3.53 6.48 18.55
CA PRO A 36 -3.60 5.60 19.70
C PRO A 36 -2.40 4.67 19.79
N THR A 37 -1.92 4.47 21.01
CA THR A 37 -0.79 3.56 21.29
C THR A 37 -1.23 2.11 21.55
N THR A 38 -2.55 1.85 21.57
CA THR A 38 -3.10 0.53 21.83
C THR A 38 -3.88 0.02 20.61
N GLN A 39 -3.64 -1.23 20.22
CA GLN A 39 -4.32 -1.87 19.08
C GLN A 39 -5.85 -1.89 19.22
N VAL A 40 -6.38 -2.00 20.44
CA VAL A 40 -7.84 -2.07 20.70
C VAL A 40 -8.57 -0.77 20.36
N ALA A 41 -7.89 0.37 20.43
CA ALA A 41 -8.49 1.69 20.13
C ALA A 41 -8.35 2.09 18.64
N TRP A 42 -7.52 1.39 17.87
CA TRP A 42 -7.21 1.74 16.49
C TRP A 42 -8.42 1.76 15.55
N PRO A 43 -9.28 0.70 15.52
CA PRO A 43 -10.40 0.68 14.59
C PRO A 43 -11.40 1.84 14.83
N GLN A 44 -11.69 2.16 16.10
CA GLN A 44 -12.59 3.26 16.45
C GLN A 44 -11.95 4.61 16.11
N PHE A 45 -10.65 4.77 16.43
CA PHE A 45 -9.91 5.99 16.11
C PHE A 45 -9.87 6.21 14.60
N PHE A 46 -9.53 5.18 13.81
CA PHE A 46 -9.49 5.23 12.35
C PHE A 46 -10.85 5.60 11.77
N ALA A 47 -11.92 4.93 12.19
CA ALA A 47 -13.26 5.19 11.71
C ALA A 47 -13.73 6.63 12.00
N ALA A 48 -13.37 7.17 13.15
CA ALA A 48 -13.82 8.51 13.58
C ALA A 48 -12.96 9.66 13.00
N ASN A 49 -11.65 9.44 12.83
CA ASN A 49 -10.71 10.54 12.59
C ASN A 49 -10.04 10.48 11.22
N ILE A 50 -9.85 9.31 10.65
CA ILE A 50 -9.14 9.13 9.39
C ILE A 50 -10.10 8.81 8.24
N LEU A 51 -10.97 7.82 8.42
CA LEU A 51 -11.86 7.33 7.38
C LEU A 51 -12.71 8.42 6.71
N PRO A 52 -13.31 9.40 7.43
CA PRO A 52 -14.09 10.45 6.78
C PRO A 52 -13.30 11.35 5.83
N GLY A 53 -11.99 11.50 6.06
CA GLY A 53 -11.09 12.30 5.23
C GLY A 53 -10.45 11.54 4.07
N LEU A 54 -10.63 10.21 4.01
CA LEU A 54 -10.10 9.40 2.93
C LEU A 54 -10.95 9.55 1.66
N PRO A 55 -10.33 9.72 0.48
CA PRO A 55 -11.04 9.53 -0.77
C PRO A 55 -11.58 8.09 -0.85
N VAL A 56 -12.72 7.92 -1.50
CA VAL A 56 -13.26 6.58 -1.75
C VAL A 56 -12.37 5.92 -2.81
N ALA A 57 -11.89 4.72 -2.49
CA ALA A 57 -11.19 3.86 -3.43
C ALA A 57 -12.24 3.07 -4.23
N ASP A 58 -12.61 3.59 -5.37
CA ASP A 58 -13.62 3.00 -6.27
C ASP A 58 -13.06 1.92 -7.19
N GLU A 59 -11.76 1.96 -7.45
CA GLU A 59 -11.04 0.96 -8.22
C GLU A 59 -9.70 0.58 -7.59
N PHE A 60 -9.28 -0.66 -7.82
CA PHE A 60 -8.03 -1.22 -7.36
C PHE A 60 -7.21 -1.76 -8.51
N ASP A 61 -5.89 -1.53 -8.46
CA ASP A 61 -4.89 -2.05 -9.37
C ASP A 61 -4.04 -3.12 -8.67
N THR A 62 -3.23 -3.85 -9.42
CA THR A 62 -2.25 -4.78 -8.86
C THR A 62 -1.07 -4.04 -8.22
N PRO A 63 -0.45 -4.58 -7.15
CA PRO A 63 0.70 -3.95 -6.50
C PRO A 63 2.00 -4.02 -7.31
N LEU A 64 2.12 -5.02 -8.19
CA LEU A 64 3.22 -5.13 -9.15
C LEU A 64 2.68 -4.96 -10.56
N ARG A 65 3.40 -4.17 -11.36
CA ARG A 65 3.07 -3.91 -12.78
C ARG A 65 1.60 -3.53 -12.99
N PRO A 66 1.11 -2.47 -12.30
CA PRO A 66 -0.27 -2.01 -12.47
C PRO A 66 -0.55 -1.62 -13.92
N PRO A 67 -1.81 -1.65 -14.37
CA PRO A 67 -2.99 -1.92 -13.55
C PRO A 67 -3.33 -3.41 -13.39
N ASP A 68 -2.77 -4.30 -14.19
CA ASP A 68 -3.28 -5.66 -14.37
C ASP A 68 -2.27 -6.76 -14.03
N GLY A 69 -1.03 -6.40 -13.64
CA GLY A 69 0.02 -7.34 -13.21
C GLY A 69 0.71 -8.07 -14.36
N ASP A 70 0.83 -7.43 -15.53
CA ASP A 70 1.43 -8.08 -16.72
C ASP A 70 2.86 -8.56 -16.45
N GLY A 71 3.08 -9.86 -16.67
CA GLY A 71 4.34 -10.53 -16.43
C GLY A 71 4.68 -10.79 -14.95
N ALA A 72 3.78 -10.46 -14.01
CA ALA A 72 3.89 -10.94 -12.63
C ALA A 72 3.37 -12.38 -12.51
N VAL A 73 3.83 -13.09 -11.49
CA VAL A 73 3.35 -14.42 -11.12
C VAL A 73 3.08 -14.49 -9.61
N ILE A 74 2.16 -15.34 -9.21
CA ILE A 74 1.85 -15.66 -7.83
C ILE A 74 2.62 -16.93 -7.49
N SER A 75 3.70 -16.76 -6.72
CA SER A 75 4.57 -17.87 -6.32
C SER A 75 3.99 -18.64 -5.15
N PHE A 76 3.27 -17.96 -4.24
CA PHE A 76 2.61 -18.60 -3.11
C PHE A 76 1.22 -17.97 -2.92
N PRO A 77 0.12 -18.70 -3.20
CA PRO A 77 -1.22 -18.14 -3.15
C PRO A 77 -1.80 -18.10 -1.73
N PHE A 78 -2.86 -17.30 -1.59
CA PHE A 78 -3.66 -17.19 -0.37
C PHE A 78 -4.20 -18.55 0.07
N GLN A 79 -4.13 -18.82 1.37
CA GLN A 79 -4.56 -20.05 2.08
C GLN A 79 -3.81 -21.32 1.69
N GLU A 80 -2.88 -21.30 0.78
CA GLU A 80 -1.97 -22.43 0.61
C GLU A 80 -1.14 -22.61 1.89
N ALA A 81 -1.13 -23.79 2.47
CA ALA A 81 -0.51 -24.09 3.76
C ALA A 81 -0.88 -23.10 4.91
N GLY A 82 -2.02 -22.41 4.80
CA GLY A 82 -2.47 -21.42 5.79
C GLY A 82 -1.89 -20.02 5.58
N HIS A 83 -1.32 -19.72 4.41
CA HIS A 83 -0.76 -18.41 4.04
C HIS A 83 -1.84 -17.32 4.06
N LEU A 84 -1.60 -16.20 4.76
CA LEU A 84 -2.60 -15.15 4.96
C LEU A 84 -2.54 -14.04 3.90
N GLY A 85 -1.60 -14.12 2.98
CA GLY A 85 -1.43 -13.22 1.85
C GLY A 85 -1.21 -13.94 0.54
N GLU A 86 -0.63 -13.24 -0.39
CA GLU A 86 -0.07 -13.81 -1.62
C GLU A 86 1.36 -13.29 -1.81
N ASP A 87 2.25 -14.16 -2.29
CA ASP A 87 3.59 -13.77 -2.68
C ASP A 87 3.67 -13.61 -4.19
N TRP A 88 4.01 -12.42 -4.62
CA TRP A 88 4.11 -12.07 -6.02
C TRP A 88 5.53 -11.72 -6.42
N THR A 89 5.97 -12.23 -7.58
CA THR A 89 7.25 -11.88 -8.17
C THR A 89 7.13 -11.60 -9.68
N THR A 90 8.14 -10.96 -10.24
CA THR A 90 8.18 -10.61 -11.67
C THR A 90 9.31 -11.32 -12.39
N ALA A 91 10.19 -12.02 -11.66
CA ALA A 91 11.34 -12.71 -12.21
C ALA A 91 11.82 -13.83 -11.27
N LYS A 92 12.64 -14.73 -11.81
CA LYS A 92 13.15 -15.89 -11.08
C LYS A 92 14.24 -15.49 -10.07
N GLY A 93 14.23 -16.17 -8.92
CA GLY A 93 15.18 -15.93 -7.85
C GLY A 93 15.22 -14.47 -7.43
N ASP A 94 16.40 -13.90 -7.23
CA ASP A 94 16.56 -12.51 -6.81
C ASP A 94 16.47 -11.47 -7.95
N ALA A 95 16.14 -11.88 -9.17
CA ALA A 95 16.10 -10.96 -10.29
C ALA A 95 14.94 -9.94 -10.19
N ALA A 96 13.92 -10.20 -9.35
CA ALA A 96 12.86 -9.25 -9.04
C ALA A 96 13.27 -8.22 -7.97
N LEU A 97 14.42 -8.35 -7.31
CA LEU A 97 14.87 -7.43 -6.26
C LEU A 97 14.95 -6.00 -6.79
N GLY A 98 14.27 -5.09 -6.09
CA GLY A 98 14.24 -3.68 -6.47
C GLY A 98 13.15 -3.31 -7.49
N GLU A 99 12.35 -4.26 -7.99
CA GLU A 99 11.16 -3.95 -8.79
C GLU A 99 10.23 -3.00 -8.03
N PRO A 100 9.61 -2.01 -8.70
CA PRO A 100 8.71 -1.08 -8.04
C PRO A 100 7.45 -1.73 -7.49
N VAL A 101 7.07 -1.36 -6.26
CA VAL A 101 5.80 -1.70 -5.62
C VAL A 101 4.91 -0.47 -5.58
N TYR A 102 3.64 -0.65 -5.88
CA TYR A 102 2.67 0.43 -6.04
C TYR A 102 1.49 0.27 -5.09
N SER A 103 0.92 1.40 -4.63
CA SER A 103 -0.36 1.41 -3.92
C SER A 103 -1.48 0.90 -4.82
N VAL A 104 -2.23 -0.09 -4.35
CA VAL A 104 -3.32 -0.70 -5.12
C VAL A 104 -4.49 0.25 -5.35
N ALA A 105 -4.66 1.28 -4.52
CA ALA A 105 -5.73 2.28 -4.61
C ALA A 105 -5.34 3.58 -3.89
N ASP A 106 -6.20 4.59 -3.97
CA ASP A 106 -6.11 5.79 -3.14
C ASP A 106 -6.24 5.39 -1.66
N GLY A 107 -5.34 5.89 -0.79
CA GLY A 107 -5.33 5.46 0.60
C GLY A 107 -4.50 6.34 1.53
N TRP A 108 -4.43 5.90 2.78
CA TRP A 108 -3.67 6.55 3.84
C TRP A 108 -2.70 5.56 4.49
N VAL A 109 -1.43 5.95 4.57
CA VAL A 109 -0.37 5.13 5.15
C VAL A 109 -0.50 5.13 6.67
N SER A 110 -0.85 4.00 7.25
CA SER A 110 -0.94 3.82 8.71
C SER A 110 0.40 3.44 9.33
N VAL A 111 1.17 2.61 8.63
CA VAL A 111 2.50 2.14 9.06
C VAL A 111 3.46 2.16 7.87
N ALA A 112 4.71 2.50 8.12
CA ALA A 112 5.81 2.39 7.16
C ALA A 112 7.12 2.30 7.96
N GLN A 113 7.60 1.07 8.21
CA GLN A 113 8.79 0.83 9.04
C GLN A 113 9.45 -0.52 8.76
N ASP A 114 10.69 -0.67 9.21
CA ASP A 114 11.39 -1.95 9.30
C ASP A 114 11.07 -2.60 10.65
N PHE A 115 10.56 -3.82 10.63
CA PHE A 115 10.25 -4.58 11.85
C PHE A 115 11.44 -5.41 12.35
N GLU A 116 12.56 -5.41 11.61
CA GLU A 116 13.79 -6.12 11.97
C GLU A 116 13.58 -7.63 12.26
N ASN A 117 12.61 -8.23 11.58
CA ASN A 117 12.24 -9.66 11.69
C ASN A 117 11.95 -10.25 10.30
N ALA A 118 11.31 -11.41 10.20
CA ALA A 118 10.98 -12.07 8.95
C ALA A 118 10.13 -11.20 7.99
N TRP A 119 9.34 -10.28 8.53
CA TRP A 119 8.54 -9.33 7.74
C TRP A 119 9.39 -8.22 7.09
N GLY A 120 10.57 -7.92 7.65
CA GLY A 120 11.44 -6.85 7.18
C GLY A 120 10.75 -5.50 7.13
N LYS A 121 10.89 -4.80 6.02
CA LYS A 121 10.25 -3.51 5.77
C LYS A 121 8.82 -3.69 5.33
N VAL A 122 7.90 -3.01 6.02
CA VAL A 122 6.45 -3.16 5.84
C VAL A 122 5.77 -1.81 5.70
N ILE A 123 4.80 -1.75 4.80
CA ILE A 123 3.87 -0.63 4.66
C ILE A 123 2.45 -1.17 4.87
N PHE A 124 1.65 -0.47 5.70
CA PHE A 124 0.20 -0.67 5.75
C PHE A 124 -0.50 0.56 5.19
N ILE A 125 -1.47 0.34 4.32
CA ILE A 125 -2.28 1.40 3.73
C ILE A 125 -3.76 1.07 3.94
N CYS A 126 -4.49 2.01 4.54
CA CYS A 126 -5.94 1.92 4.69
C CYS A 126 -6.63 2.54 3.49
N HIS A 127 -7.56 1.81 2.89
CA HIS A 127 -8.37 2.24 1.75
C HIS A 127 -9.84 2.31 2.16
N ARG A 128 -10.49 3.44 1.89
CA ARG A 128 -11.92 3.59 2.10
C ARG A 128 -12.68 2.97 0.93
N LEU A 129 -13.55 2.01 1.22
CA LEU A 129 -14.45 1.42 0.23
C LEU A 129 -15.71 2.29 0.05
N PRO A 130 -16.45 2.14 -1.07
CA PRO A 130 -17.78 2.74 -1.21
C PRO A 130 -18.69 2.40 -0.04
N ASP A 131 -19.54 3.34 0.38
CA ASP A 131 -20.39 3.23 1.59
C ASP A 131 -21.41 2.08 1.56
N SER A 132 -21.63 1.46 0.40
CA SER A 132 -22.46 0.26 0.24
C SER A 132 -21.81 -1.03 0.77
N ARG A 133 -20.56 -0.97 1.22
CA ARG A 133 -19.81 -2.12 1.72
C ARG A 133 -19.60 -2.05 3.23
N TRP A 134 -19.51 -3.21 3.85
CA TRP A 134 -19.18 -3.34 5.26
C TRP A 134 -18.13 -4.44 5.44
N PRO A 135 -17.00 -4.16 6.11
CA PRO A 135 -16.58 -2.84 6.62
C PRO A 135 -16.33 -1.84 5.48
N PRO A 136 -16.47 -0.51 5.74
CA PRO A 136 -16.29 0.52 4.72
C PRO A 136 -14.82 0.82 4.40
N PHE A 137 -13.94 -0.08 4.74
CA PHE A 137 -12.49 0.01 4.51
C PHE A 137 -11.82 -1.37 4.45
N VAL A 138 -10.64 -1.39 3.87
CA VAL A 138 -9.68 -2.48 3.98
C VAL A 138 -8.31 -1.90 4.32
N GLU A 139 -7.49 -2.69 4.99
CA GLU A 139 -6.07 -2.41 5.17
C GLU A 139 -5.27 -3.36 4.29
N VAL A 140 -4.38 -2.81 3.48
CA VAL A 140 -3.47 -3.58 2.63
C VAL A 140 -2.08 -3.51 3.23
N MET A 141 -1.48 -4.66 3.48
CA MET A 141 -0.10 -4.84 3.89
C MET A 141 0.77 -5.12 2.67
N TYR A 142 1.92 -4.46 2.61
CA TYR A 142 3.00 -4.72 1.69
C TYR A 142 4.23 -5.00 2.54
N ALA A 143 4.75 -6.21 2.47
CA ALA A 143 5.84 -6.66 3.32
C ALA A 143 7.03 -7.18 2.52
N GLU A 144 8.12 -7.45 3.23
CA GLU A 144 9.38 -7.96 2.68
C GLU A 144 10.00 -7.00 1.66
N LEU A 145 9.78 -5.70 1.86
CA LEU A 145 10.25 -4.66 0.96
C LEU A 145 11.77 -4.43 1.09
N ASN A 146 12.41 -4.08 -0.02
CA ASN A 146 13.79 -3.59 -0.03
C ASN A 146 13.85 -2.11 0.39
N THR A 147 12.94 -1.27 -0.12
CA THR A 147 12.86 0.15 0.23
C THR A 147 11.44 0.53 0.64
N ILE A 148 11.33 1.53 1.52
CA ILE A 148 10.09 2.25 1.83
C ILE A 148 10.24 3.67 1.29
N GLU A 149 9.26 4.15 0.50
CA GLU A 149 9.30 5.47 -0.16
C GLU A 149 8.17 6.40 0.32
N VAL A 150 7.43 5.98 1.34
CA VAL A 150 6.34 6.73 1.99
C VAL A 150 6.54 6.70 3.51
N LYS A 151 5.77 7.50 4.24
CA LYS A 151 5.82 7.54 5.70
C LYS A 151 4.42 7.53 6.31
N PRO A 152 4.26 7.12 7.57
CA PRO A 152 2.98 7.18 8.26
C PRO A 152 2.37 8.58 8.18
N GLY A 153 1.07 8.63 7.87
CA GLY A 153 0.31 9.86 7.68
C GLY A 153 0.26 10.37 6.24
N ASP A 154 1.03 9.83 5.32
CA ASP A 154 0.95 10.21 3.91
C ASP A 154 -0.36 9.71 3.29
N PHE A 155 -0.95 10.53 2.40
CA PHE A 155 -1.98 10.10 1.46
C PHE A 155 -1.29 9.66 0.16
N VAL A 156 -1.68 8.51 -0.34
CA VAL A 156 -1.16 7.94 -1.59
C VAL A 156 -2.26 7.81 -2.62
N LYS A 157 -1.86 7.82 -3.89
CA LYS A 157 -2.75 7.60 -5.03
C LYS A 157 -2.64 6.17 -5.53
N ARG A 158 -3.72 5.67 -6.15
CA ARG A 158 -3.70 4.43 -6.93
C ARG A 158 -2.56 4.47 -7.96
N GLY A 159 -1.76 3.42 -8.01
CA GLY A 159 -0.58 3.34 -8.87
C GLY A 159 0.59 4.24 -8.46
N GLN A 160 0.54 4.89 -7.29
CA GLN A 160 1.70 5.60 -6.74
C GLN A 160 2.73 4.59 -6.27
N ARG A 161 3.98 4.75 -6.67
CA ARG A 161 5.10 3.96 -6.16
C ARG A 161 5.28 4.24 -4.66
N ILE A 162 5.41 3.18 -3.86
CA ILE A 162 5.50 3.23 -2.40
C ILE A 162 6.76 2.55 -1.85
N GLY A 163 7.43 1.74 -2.66
CA GLY A 163 8.65 1.02 -2.29
C GLY A 163 9.13 0.11 -3.42
N THR A 164 9.96 -0.85 -3.06
CA THR A 164 10.49 -1.85 -3.99
C THR A 164 10.46 -3.24 -3.39
N VAL A 165 10.31 -4.24 -4.24
CA VAL A 165 10.40 -5.67 -3.92
C VAL A 165 11.71 -5.97 -3.23
N GLY A 166 11.64 -6.69 -2.13
CA GLY A 166 12.79 -7.13 -1.37
C GLY A 166 12.98 -8.64 -1.37
N ASN A 167 13.85 -9.03 -0.49
CA ASN A 167 14.13 -10.42 -0.15
C ASN A 167 14.34 -10.46 1.37
N ALA A 168 13.35 -9.97 2.15
CA ALA A 168 13.49 -9.82 3.61
C ALA A 168 13.52 -11.17 4.32
N GLY A 169 12.89 -12.18 3.75
CA GLY A 169 13.08 -13.56 4.16
C GLY A 169 14.53 -14.03 4.08
N GLY A 170 15.43 -13.26 3.42
CA GLY A 170 16.79 -13.64 3.08
C GLY A 170 17.63 -14.25 4.18
N THR A 171 17.52 -13.79 5.44
CA THR A 171 18.20 -14.43 6.58
C THR A 171 17.37 -15.58 7.16
N TYR A 172 16.05 -15.52 7.10
CA TYR A 172 15.13 -16.56 7.55
C TYR A 172 14.81 -17.58 6.44
N ALA A 173 14.61 -17.10 5.22
CA ALA A 173 14.35 -17.91 4.04
C ALA A 173 15.53 -18.83 3.68
N VAL A 174 16.76 -18.35 3.88
CA VAL A 174 17.97 -19.21 3.72
C VAL A 174 17.96 -20.37 4.70
N ALA A 175 17.40 -20.20 5.91
CA ALA A 175 17.27 -21.25 6.90
C ALA A 175 16.12 -22.24 6.58
N SER A 176 15.11 -21.82 5.83
CA SER A 176 13.94 -22.62 5.42
C SER A 176 13.96 -23.08 3.97
N GLY A 177 15.00 -22.78 3.20
CA GLY A 177 15.07 -23.09 1.77
C GLY A 177 14.30 -22.12 0.88
N GLY A 178 13.82 -21.02 1.44
CA GLY A 178 12.83 -20.16 0.82
C GLY A 178 13.37 -19.12 -0.16
N GLY A 179 12.61 -18.89 -1.09
CA GLY A 179 12.22 -18.04 -2.14
C GLY A 179 13.11 -16.84 -2.48
N GLY A 180 13.26 -16.61 -3.78
CA GLY A 180 13.84 -15.40 -4.34
C GLY A 180 13.07 -14.13 -3.96
N ALA A 181 13.51 -13.01 -4.53
CA ALA A 181 12.87 -11.72 -4.28
C ALA A 181 11.38 -11.72 -4.68
N HIS A 182 10.53 -11.33 -3.75
CA HIS A 182 9.08 -11.26 -3.95
C HIS A 182 8.45 -10.16 -3.10
N LEU A 183 7.21 -9.85 -3.37
CA LEU A 183 6.34 -9.04 -2.54
C LEU A 183 5.37 -9.97 -1.82
N HIS A 184 5.44 -10.03 -0.49
CA HIS A 184 4.33 -10.54 0.32
C HIS A 184 3.31 -9.42 0.51
N TRP A 185 2.02 -9.70 0.21
CA TRP A 185 0.98 -8.69 0.43
C TRP A 185 -0.33 -9.33 0.87
N GLU A 186 -1.05 -8.60 1.73
CA GLU A 186 -2.29 -9.06 2.34
C GLU A 186 -3.40 -8.01 2.19
N VAL A 187 -4.65 -8.46 2.14
CA VAL A 187 -5.84 -7.61 2.25
C VAL A 187 -6.61 -7.99 3.50
N ARG A 188 -6.82 -7.02 4.40
CA ARG A 188 -7.43 -7.23 5.71
C ARG A 188 -8.70 -6.40 5.87
N GLN A 189 -9.71 -6.99 6.53
CA GLN A 189 -10.97 -6.30 6.86
C GLN A 189 -10.90 -5.51 8.17
N THR A 190 -9.75 -5.45 8.80
CA THR A 190 -9.52 -4.73 10.05
C THR A 190 -8.27 -3.85 9.91
N VAL A 191 -8.18 -2.79 10.72
CA VAL A 191 -7.02 -1.90 10.76
C VAL A 191 -6.26 -2.05 12.08
N GLY A 192 -4.93 -1.88 12.01
CA GLY A 192 -4.08 -1.79 13.19
C GLY A 192 -3.81 -3.11 13.89
N LEU A 193 -3.90 -4.24 13.20
CA LEU A 193 -3.57 -5.55 13.77
C LEU A 193 -2.04 -5.78 13.90
N GLY A 194 -1.23 -4.88 13.39
CA GLY A 194 0.21 -5.07 13.25
C GLY A 194 0.55 -6.12 12.20
N VAL A 195 1.79 -6.59 12.17
CA VAL A 195 2.22 -7.57 11.17
C VAL A 195 1.53 -8.93 11.33
N GLY A 196 1.20 -9.33 12.55
CA GLY A 196 0.49 -10.60 12.82
C GLY A 196 1.31 -11.85 12.50
N PRO A 197 0.69 -13.02 12.58
CA PRO A 197 1.25 -14.24 12.03
C PRO A 197 1.14 -14.21 10.50
N TRP A 198 2.00 -14.89 9.80
CA TRP A 198 1.98 -15.04 8.34
C TRP A 198 1.18 -16.24 7.86
N TRP A 199 0.83 -17.11 8.77
CA TRP A 199 0.03 -18.30 8.49
C TRP A 199 -0.95 -18.59 9.65
N GLU A 200 -2.17 -18.89 9.31
CA GLU A 200 -3.18 -19.42 10.24
C GLU A 200 -4.16 -20.34 9.48
N ALA A 201 -4.61 -21.38 10.12
CA ALA A 201 -5.66 -22.25 9.57
C ALA A 201 -7.01 -21.53 9.42
N ASN A 202 -7.21 -20.44 10.18
CA ASN A 202 -8.40 -19.59 10.12
C ASN A 202 -8.03 -18.18 9.69
N ALA A 203 -8.25 -17.87 8.41
CA ALA A 203 -8.02 -16.57 7.84
C ALA A 203 -9.18 -15.56 8.09
N SER A 204 -9.89 -15.68 9.21
CA SER A 204 -10.97 -14.75 9.55
C SER A 204 -10.45 -13.31 9.63
N GLY A 205 -10.98 -12.44 8.78
CA GLY A 205 -10.53 -11.05 8.65
C GLY A 205 -9.49 -10.80 7.56
N TRP A 206 -9.00 -11.85 6.89
CA TRP A 206 -8.21 -11.74 5.67
C TRP A 206 -9.03 -12.07 4.43
N LEU A 207 -8.73 -11.44 3.33
CA LEU A 207 -9.34 -11.67 2.02
C LEU A 207 -8.28 -12.16 1.06
N GLY A 208 -8.65 -13.04 0.12
CA GLY A 208 -7.76 -13.41 -0.97
C GLY A 208 -7.40 -12.19 -1.82
N PRO A 209 -6.11 -11.78 -1.84
CA PRO A 209 -5.70 -10.54 -2.50
C PRO A 209 -6.09 -10.47 -3.98
N SER A 210 -5.81 -11.49 -4.78
CA SER A 210 -6.20 -11.55 -6.20
C SER A 210 -7.70 -11.52 -6.41
N GLU A 211 -8.46 -12.22 -5.57
CA GLU A 211 -9.93 -12.22 -5.62
C GLU A 211 -10.48 -10.84 -5.29
N PHE A 212 -9.92 -10.20 -4.26
CA PHE A 212 -10.31 -8.85 -3.87
C PHE A 212 -10.06 -7.85 -4.99
N ILE A 213 -8.85 -7.82 -5.58
CA ILE A 213 -8.55 -6.95 -6.72
C ILE A 213 -9.52 -7.22 -7.88
N THR A 214 -9.70 -8.49 -8.25
CA THR A 214 -10.60 -8.86 -9.37
C THR A 214 -12.00 -8.30 -9.17
N ALA A 215 -12.54 -8.36 -7.95
CA ALA A 215 -13.87 -7.86 -7.63
C ALA A 215 -13.96 -6.31 -7.57
N HIS A 216 -12.84 -5.59 -7.51
CA HIS A 216 -12.79 -4.14 -7.29
C HIS A 216 -12.07 -3.36 -8.39
N ARG A 217 -11.95 -3.91 -9.60
CA ARG A 217 -11.27 -3.27 -10.74
C ARG A 217 -12.16 -2.34 -11.58
N GLY A 218 -13.34 -1.97 -11.08
CA GLY A 218 -14.28 -1.17 -11.84
C GLY A 218 -14.71 -1.86 -13.14
N ASP A 219 -14.68 -1.14 -14.26
CA ASP A 219 -15.05 -1.68 -15.59
C ASP A 219 -14.15 -2.83 -16.06
N ARG A 220 -12.97 -3.00 -15.46
CA ARG A 220 -12.04 -4.09 -15.76
C ARG A 220 -12.35 -5.39 -14.99
N ALA A 221 -13.34 -5.40 -14.10
CA ALA A 221 -13.66 -6.58 -13.28
C ALA A 221 -14.06 -7.82 -14.11
N ALA A 222 -14.56 -7.62 -15.33
CA ALA A 222 -14.87 -8.70 -16.25
C ALA A 222 -13.64 -9.31 -16.95
N GLN A 223 -12.46 -8.67 -16.84
CA GLN A 223 -11.21 -9.15 -17.43
C GLN A 223 -10.42 -9.94 -16.38
N PRO A 224 -9.78 -11.07 -16.72
CA PRO A 224 -8.94 -11.80 -15.78
C PRO A 224 -7.74 -10.94 -15.37
N LEU A 225 -7.23 -11.14 -14.15
CA LEU A 225 -5.89 -10.68 -13.79
C LEU A 225 -4.87 -11.42 -14.65
N LEU A 226 -3.77 -10.73 -14.98
CA LEU A 226 -2.70 -11.29 -15.78
C LEU A 226 -1.72 -12.19 -14.99
N PRO A 227 -1.50 -11.99 -13.67
CA PRO A 227 -0.63 -12.86 -12.90
C PRO A 227 -1.13 -14.30 -12.90
N LYS A 228 -0.21 -15.20 -13.14
CA LYS A 228 -0.45 -16.64 -13.16
C LYS A 228 0.01 -17.25 -11.83
N VAL A 229 -0.82 -18.09 -11.23
CA VAL A 229 -0.39 -18.90 -10.07
C VAL A 229 0.58 -19.98 -10.57
N LEU A 230 1.76 -20.06 -9.95
CA LEU A 230 2.74 -21.10 -10.25
C LEU A 230 2.31 -22.43 -9.62
N ASN A 231 2.41 -23.51 -10.36
CA ASN A 231 2.32 -24.85 -9.80
C ASN A 231 3.67 -25.29 -9.21
N ASP A 232 3.71 -26.38 -8.45
CA ASP A 232 4.91 -26.84 -7.74
C ASP A 232 6.12 -27.08 -8.68
N ALA A 233 5.88 -27.59 -9.89
CA ALA A 233 6.96 -27.82 -10.86
C ALA A 233 7.52 -26.49 -11.41
N ASP A 234 6.66 -25.48 -11.59
CA ASP A 234 7.10 -24.15 -12.01
C ASP A 234 7.85 -23.44 -10.89
N ARG A 235 7.41 -23.57 -9.63
CA ARG A 235 8.04 -22.93 -8.43
C ARG A 235 9.49 -23.31 -8.28
N ALA A 236 9.83 -24.60 -8.38
CA ALA A 236 11.23 -25.07 -8.33
C ALA A 236 12.12 -24.33 -9.33
N GLY A 237 11.60 -24.04 -10.53
CA GLY A 237 12.32 -23.27 -11.54
C GLY A 237 12.39 -21.77 -11.28
N TRP A 238 11.59 -21.23 -10.33
CA TRP A 238 11.54 -19.81 -9.98
C TRP A 238 12.35 -19.47 -8.73
N GLY A 239 12.87 -20.49 -8.01
CA GLY A 239 13.59 -20.28 -6.74
C GLY A 239 12.67 -19.84 -5.60
N THR A 240 11.41 -20.28 -5.67
CA THR A 240 10.33 -19.97 -4.70
C THR A 240 9.88 -21.26 -4.01
N ASP A 241 10.79 -22.18 -3.72
CA ASP A 241 10.51 -23.40 -2.97
C ASP A 241 10.34 -23.04 -1.48
N TYR A 242 9.13 -23.26 -0.95
CA TYR A 242 8.75 -23.09 0.45
C TYR A 242 8.64 -24.45 1.15
#